data_3dec9e1b123417588b5507e200af9978
#
_entry.id   3dec9e1b123417588b5507e200af9978
#
_cell.length_a   1.000
_cell.length_b   1.000
_cell.length_c   1.000
_cell.angle_alpha   90.00
_cell.angle_beta   90.00
_cell.angle_gamma   90.00
#
_symmetry.space_group_name_H-M   'P 1'
#
loop_
_entity.id
_entity.type
_entity.pdbx_description
1 polymer ?
#
loop_
_entity_poly.entity_id
_entity_poly.type
_entity_poly.pdbx_seq_one_letter_code
_entity_poly.pdbx_strand_id
1 'polypeptide(L)'
;EALLEFITPVDGDIQHMLTFMRDLHRYTARKLGDERMWPLSMPCYIAEGQDIELAQYGTSNTGRFKTLYREGLKNRYGALMQTISGVHYNFSLPMAFWQAKCGVTEGEAAKEK
;
A
#
# COMPACT_ATOMS: atom_id res chain seq x y z
N GLU A 1 1.86 8.83 -12.39
CA GLU A 1 1.95 7.56 -11.65
C GLU A 1 0.59 6.89 -11.64
N ALA A 2 0.50 5.69 -12.19
CA ALA A 2 -0.74 4.91 -12.32
C ALA A 2 -0.73 3.67 -11.40
N LEU A 3 -0.27 3.83 -10.16
CA LEU A 3 -0.27 2.78 -9.14
C LEU A 3 -1.56 2.80 -8.34
N LEU A 4 -2.15 1.62 -8.17
CA LEU A 4 -3.27 1.41 -7.25
C LEU A 4 -2.76 0.68 -6.01
N GLU A 5 -3.07 1.20 -4.84
CA GLU A 5 -2.79 0.56 -3.56
C GLU A 5 -4.11 0.10 -2.93
N PHE A 6 -4.21 -1.20 -2.68
CA PHE A 6 -5.38 -1.79 -2.01
C PHE A 6 -5.05 -2.07 -0.56
N ILE A 7 -5.96 -1.68 0.32
CA ILE A 7 -5.83 -1.88 1.76
C ILE A 7 -6.99 -2.77 2.22
N THR A 8 -6.68 -3.85 2.91
CA THR A 8 -7.69 -4.69 3.55
C THR A 8 -8.00 -4.19 4.96
N PRO A 9 -9.21 -4.43 5.48
CA PRO A 9 -9.44 -4.27 6.90
C PRO A 9 -8.60 -5.29 7.70
N VAL A 10 -8.45 -5.03 8.99
CA VAL A 10 -7.87 -6.01 9.93
C VAL A 10 -8.85 -7.17 10.08
N ASP A 11 -8.35 -8.40 9.97
CA ASP A 11 -9.17 -9.61 10.06
C ASP A 11 -8.39 -10.73 10.76
N GLY A 12 -9.07 -11.53 11.55
CA GLY A 12 -8.53 -12.73 12.19
C GLY A 12 -8.65 -13.99 11.31
N ASP A 13 -9.38 -13.93 10.20
CA ASP A 13 -9.57 -15.02 9.25
C ASP A 13 -8.87 -14.74 7.92
N ILE A 14 -7.88 -15.55 7.61
CA ILE A 14 -7.08 -15.43 6.38
C ILE A 14 -7.95 -15.62 5.13
N GLN A 15 -8.91 -16.54 5.14
CA GLN A 15 -9.77 -16.80 3.98
C GLN A 15 -10.72 -15.63 3.71
N HIS A 16 -11.23 -15.01 4.77
CA HIS A 16 -12.04 -13.81 4.67
C HIS A 16 -11.24 -12.65 4.10
N MET A 17 -10.05 -12.39 4.63
CA MET A 17 -9.13 -11.37 4.12
C MET A 17 -8.78 -11.57 2.64
N LEU A 18 -8.44 -12.80 2.23
CA LEU A 18 -8.13 -13.13 0.83
C LEU A 18 -9.35 -12.95 -0.09
N THR A 19 -10.54 -13.26 0.41
CA THR A 19 -11.79 -13.06 -0.32
C THR A 19 -12.05 -11.57 -0.54
N PHE A 20 -11.89 -10.76 0.49
CA PHE A 20 -12.00 -9.31 0.40
C PHE A 20 -11.02 -8.72 -0.63
N MET A 21 -9.75 -9.13 -0.58
CA MET A 21 -8.73 -8.69 -1.54
C MET A 21 -9.11 -9.07 -2.99
N ARG A 22 -9.57 -10.30 -3.19
CA ARG A 22 -10.03 -10.78 -4.51
C ARG A 22 -11.22 -9.97 -5.02
N ASP A 23 -12.12 -9.57 -4.16
CA ASP A 23 -13.29 -8.79 -4.54
C ASP A 23 -12.91 -7.34 -4.89
N LEU A 24 -11.92 -6.75 -4.20
CA LEU A 24 -11.32 -5.46 -4.61
C LEU A 24 -10.71 -5.54 -6.03
N HIS A 25 -9.95 -6.59 -6.31
CA HIS A 25 -9.38 -6.80 -7.65
C HIS A 25 -10.48 -6.96 -8.72
N ARG A 26 -11.52 -7.74 -8.43
CA ARG A 26 -12.67 -7.92 -9.34
C ARG A 26 -13.41 -6.61 -9.60
N TYR A 27 -13.66 -5.84 -8.53
CA TYR A 27 -14.31 -4.55 -8.65
C TYR A 27 -13.49 -3.61 -9.54
N THR A 28 -12.20 -3.49 -9.26
CA THR A 28 -11.29 -2.64 -10.02
C THR A 28 -11.22 -3.07 -11.49
N ALA A 29 -11.02 -4.37 -11.76
CA ALA A 29 -10.95 -4.89 -13.12
C ALA A 29 -12.22 -4.58 -13.94
N ARG A 30 -13.40 -4.56 -13.31
CA ARG A 30 -14.65 -4.18 -13.98
C ARG A 30 -14.75 -2.68 -14.29
N LYS A 31 -13.97 -1.85 -13.60
CA LYS A 31 -13.98 -0.38 -13.78
C LYS A 31 -12.93 0.13 -14.74
N LEU A 32 -11.91 -0.66 -15.03
CA LEU A 32 -10.81 -0.26 -15.91
C LEU A 32 -11.18 -0.24 -17.40
N GLY A 33 -12.32 -0.81 -17.81
CA GLY A 33 -12.69 -0.91 -19.21
C GLY A 33 -11.68 -1.74 -20.01
N ASP A 34 -10.99 -1.11 -20.97
CA ASP A 34 -9.98 -1.78 -21.82
C ASP A 34 -8.59 -1.83 -21.18
N GLU A 35 -8.38 -1.11 -20.09
CA GLU A 35 -7.11 -1.14 -19.36
C GLU A 35 -6.92 -2.45 -18.58
N ARG A 36 -5.68 -2.76 -18.26
CA ARG A 36 -5.32 -3.96 -17.48
C ARG A 36 -4.42 -3.58 -16.31
N MET A 37 -4.61 -4.24 -15.19
CA MET A 37 -3.67 -4.13 -14.08
C MET A 37 -2.43 -4.98 -14.37
N TRP A 38 -1.28 -4.42 -14.06
CA TRP A 38 0.01 -5.12 -14.12
C TRP A 38 0.32 -5.68 -12.72
N PRO A 39 0.26 -7.02 -12.52
CA PRO A 39 0.30 -7.61 -11.17
C PRO A 39 1.72 -7.92 -10.67
N LEU A 40 2.75 -7.33 -11.26
CA LEU A 40 4.12 -7.55 -10.86
C LEU A 40 4.68 -6.35 -10.09
N SER A 41 5.63 -6.60 -9.19
CA SER A 41 6.30 -5.55 -8.41
C SER A 41 7.10 -4.59 -9.28
N MET A 42 7.80 -5.11 -10.29
CA MET A 42 8.51 -4.28 -11.26
C MET A 42 7.51 -3.77 -12.31
N PRO A 43 7.64 -2.52 -12.77
CA PRO A 43 6.79 -1.98 -13.83
C PRO A 43 6.99 -2.74 -15.15
N CYS A 44 6.06 -2.58 -16.08
CA CYS A 44 6.31 -2.94 -17.47
C CYS A 44 7.42 -2.05 -18.05
N TYR A 45 7.80 -2.31 -19.29
CA TYR A 45 8.90 -1.57 -19.93
C TYR A 45 8.69 -0.04 -19.85
N ILE A 46 9.72 0.62 -19.32
CA ILE A 46 9.84 2.08 -19.28
C ILE A 46 11.10 2.43 -20.08
N ALA A 47 10.97 3.26 -21.12
CA ALA A 47 12.10 3.68 -21.94
C ALA A 47 13.10 4.52 -21.14
N GLU A 48 14.38 4.38 -21.44
CA GLU A 48 15.41 5.24 -20.84
C GLU A 48 15.14 6.71 -21.19
N GLY A 49 15.18 7.57 -20.16
CA GLY A 49 14.91 9.00 -20.33
C GLY A 49 13.41 9.36 -20.40
N GLN A 50 12.51 8.39 -20.31
CA GLN A 50 11.08 8.67 -20.23
C GLN A 50 10.76 9.46 -18.96
N ASP A 51 10.06 10.59 -19.11
CA ASP A 51 9.54 11.33 -17.94
C ASP A 51 8.43 10.51 -17.27
N ILE A 52 8.56 10.37 -15.96
CA ILE A 52 7.60 9.64 -15.12
C ILE A 52 6.83 10.68 -14.31
N GLU A 53 5.55 10.82 -14.65
CA GLU A 53 4.63 11.69 -13.95
C GLU A 53 4.40 11.23 -12.51
N LEU A 54 4.46 12.17 -11.57
CA LEU A 54 4.16 11.89 -10.17
C LEU A 54 2.65 11.92 -9.92
N ALA A 55 2.19 11.06 -9.02
CA ALA A 55 0.81 11.07 -8.57
C ALA A 55 0.41 12.41 -7.96
N GLN A 56 -0.75 12.91 -8.36
CA GLN A 56 -1.36 14.13 -7.86
C GLN A 56 -2.57 13.79 -6.98
N TYR A 57 -2.58 14.29 -5.74
CA TYR A 57 -3.57 13.93 -4.73
C TYR A 57 -4.59 15.03 -4.45
N GLY A 58 -4.68 16.02 -5.35
CA GLY A 58 -5.62 17.13 -5.24
C GLY A 58 -5.13 18.27 -4.35
N THR A 59 -6.03 19.23 -4.08
CA THR A 59 -5.71 20.52 -3.47
C THR A 59 -5.90 20.61 -1.96
N SER A 60 -6.44 19.56 -1.32
CA SER A 60 -6.55 19.51 0.14
C SER A 60 -5.17 19.50 0.81
N ASN A 61 -5.07 19.89 2.06
CA ASN A 61 -3.80 19.87 2.80
C ASN A 61 -3.17 18.46 2.81
N THR A 62 -3.97 17.43 3.02
CA THR A 62 -3.51 16.04 2.96
C THR A 62 -3.03 15.66 1.55
N GLY A 63 -3.77 16.08 0.51
CA GLY A 63 -3.37 15.85 -0.87
C GLY A 63 -2.05 16.53 -1.23
N ARG A 64 -1.91 17.81 -0.87
CA ARG A 64 -0.66 18.58 -1.06
C ARG A 64 0.53 17.94 -0.33
N PHE A 65 0.32 17.51 0.91
CA PHE A 65 1.36 16.80 1.66
C PHE A 65 1.83 15.53 0.96
N LYS A 66 0.88 14.71 0.46
CA LYS A 66 1.21 13.48 -0.29
C LYS A 66 1.97 13.79 -1.58
N THR A 67 1.55 14.80 -2.34
CA THR A 67 2.25 15.23 -3.56
C THR A 67 3.67 15.69 -3.24
N LEU A 68 3.84 16.56 -2.24
CA LEU A 68 5.15 17.06 -1.82
C LEU A 68 6.07 15.92 -1.33
N TYR A 69 5.52 14.94 -0.63
CA TYR A 69 6.27 13.76 -0.21
C TYR A 69 6.81 12.97 -1.42
N ARG A 70 5.99 12.80 -2.48
CA ARG A 70 6.41 12.15 -3.73
C ARG A 70 7.48 12.94 -4.48
N GLU A 71 7.38 14.27 -4.50
CA GLU A 71 8.43 15.14 -5.04
C GLU A 71 9.75 14.98 -4.28
N GLY A 72 9.69 14.93 -2.96
CA GLY A 72 10.85 14.67 -2.11
C GLY A 72 11.52 13.32 -2.41
N LEU A 73 10.73 12.26 -2.65
CA LEU A 73 11.24 10.95 -3.06
C LEU A 73 11.86 11.00 -4.45
N LYS A 74 11.23 11.69 -5.43
CA LYS A 74 11.79 11.90 -6.77
C LYS A 74 13.16 12.58 -6.71
N ASN A 75 13.30 13.63 -5.90
CA ASN A 75 14.54 14.38 -5.75
C ASN A 75 15.66 13.55 -5.09
N ARG A 76 15.31 12.62 -4.21
CA ARG A 76 16.26 11.79 -3.46
C ARG A 76 16.66 10.51 -4.21
N TYR A 77 15.72 9.85 -4.87
CA TYR A 77 15.89 8.49 -5.41
C TYR A 77 15.57 8.39 -6.90
N GLY A 78 15.07 9.46 -7.51
CA GLY A 78 14.56 9.44 -8.87
C GLY A 78 13.09 8.96 -8.98
N ALA A 79 12.44 9.33 -10.08
CA ALA A 79 11.04 8.99 -10.30
C ALA A 79 10.81 7.50 -10.58
N LEU A 80 11.79 6.81 -11.19
CA LEU A 80 11.69 5.38 -11.53
C LEU A 80 11.44 4.51 -10.30
N MET A 81 12.04 4.84 -9.15
CA MET A 81 11.83 4.09 -7.91
C MET A 81 10.35 4.04 -7.49
N GLN A 82 9.58 5.08 -7.81
CA GLN A 82 8.16 5.17 -7.45
C GLN A 82 7.24 4.31 -8.32
N THR A 83 7.77 3.70 -9.38
CA THR A 83 7.03 2.77 -10.23
C THR A 83 7.09 1.32 -9.73
N ILE A 84 7.90 1.06 -8.71
CA ILE A 84 8.04 -0.25 -8.08
C ILE A 84 6.93 -0.43 -7.05
N SER A 85 6.23 -1.55 -7.14
CA SER A 85 5.14 -1.91 -6.22
C SER A 85 5.60 -2.98 -5.22
N GLY A 86 4.93 -3.05 -4.07
CA GLY A 86 5.18 -4.07 -3.07
C GLY A 86 3.89 -4.64 -2.49
N VAL A 87 4.02 -5.78 -1.83
CA VAL A 87 2.96 -6.33 -0.96
C VAL A 87 3.41 -6.18 0.47
N HIS A 88 2.61 -5.49 1.28
CA HIS A 88 2.82 -5.35 2.70
C HIS A 88 1.86 -6.29 3.44
N TYR A 89 2.40 -7.09 4.32
CA TYR A 89 1.62 -7.98 5.18
C TYR A 89 1.85 -7.60 6.64
N ASN A 90 0.84 -7.00 7.25
CA ASN A 90 0.88 -6.64 8.67
C ASN A 90 0.32 -7.81 9.49
N PHE A 91 1.13 -8.33 10.40
CA PHE A 91 0.75 -9.43 11.27
C PHE A 91 0.90 -9.03 12.73
N SER A 92 -0.08 -9.37 13.54
CA SER A 92 -0.01 -9.20 14.99
C SER A 92 -0.57 -10.43 15.69
N LEU A 93 -0.01 -10.71 16.87
CA LEU A 93 -0.53 -11.77 17.74
C LEU A 93 -1.60 -11.18 18.69
N PRO A 94 -2.60 -11.97 19.08
CA PRO A 94 -3.62 -11.52 20.01
C PRO A 94 -2.98 -11.17 21.38
N MET A 95 -3.59 -10.24 22.11
CA MET A 95 -3.12 -9.78 23.42
C MET A 95 -2.93 -10.94 24.41
N ALA A 96 -3.82 -11.93 24.36
CA ALA A 96 -3.71 -13.11 25.23
C ALA A 96 -2.39 -13.87 25.06
N PHE A 97 -1.82 -13.88 23.84
CA PHE A 97 -0.47 -14.45 23.62
C PHE A 97 0.60 -13.67 24.37
N TRP A 98 0.57 -12.35 24.30
CA TRP A 98 1.55 -11.50 24.98
C TRP A 98 1.43 -11.54 26.48
N GLN A 99 0.21 -11.57 27.01
CA GLN A 99 -0.05 -11.76 28.44
C GLN A 99 0.54 -13.09 28.93
N ALA A 100 0.29 -14.19 28.21
CA ALA A 100 0.81 -15.50 28.60
C ALA A 100 2.33 -15.65 28.45
N LYS A 101 2.92 -15.01 27.43
CA LYS A 101 4.34 -15.15 27.10
C LYS A 101 5.24 -14.18 27.88
N CYS A 102 4.81 -12.92 28.05
CA CYS A 102 5.64 -11.83 28.53
C CYS A 102 5.08 -11.14 29.79
N GLY A 103 3.90 -11.52 30.27
CA GLY A 103 3.23 -10.84 31.38
C GLY A 103 2.81 -9.39 31.07
N VAL A 104 2.80 -9.01 29.78
CA VAL A 104 2.51 -7.63 29.34
C VAL A 104 1.01 -7.33 29.49
N THR A 105 0.68 -6.21 30.11
CA THR A 105 -0.70 -5.72 30.22
C THR A 105 -1.10 -4.87 29.00
N GLU A 106 -2.42 -4.70 28.77
CA GLU A 106 -2.92 -3.89 27.63
C GLU A 106 -2.36 -2.47 27.58
N GLY A 107 -2.07 -1.86 28.74
CA GLY A 107 -1.52 -0.51 28.84
C GLY A 107 -0.05 -0.39 28.41
N GLU A 108 0.71 -1.47 28.46
CA GLU A 108 2.13 -1.50 28.07
C GLU A 108 2.32 -1.76 26.57
N ALA A 109 1.52 -2.64 25.99
CA ALA A 109 1.55 -2.92 24.56
C ALA A 109 1.19 -1.70 23.69
N ALA A 110 0.46 -0.72 24.22
CA ALA A 110 0.11 0.51 23.51
C ALA A 110 1.26 1.54 23.44
N LYS A 111 2.32 1.37 24.21
CA LYS A 111 3.46 2.31 24.29
C LYS A 111 4.61 1.96 23.34
N GLU A 112 4.61 0.78 22.73
CA GLU A 112 5.66 0.30 21.83
C GLU A 112 5.29 0.41 20.31
N LYS A 113 4.28 1.24 20.00
CA LYS A 113 3.88 1.50 18.60
C LYS A 113 4.44 2.82 18.09
#